data_65f01ec618d28b74201e0215d827e7ca
#
_entry.id   65f01ec618d28b74201e0215d827e7ca
#
_cell.length_a   1.000
_cell.length_b   1.000
_cell.length_c   1.000
_cell.angle_alpha   90.00
_cell.angle_beta   90.00
_cell.angle_gamma   90.00
#
_symmetry.space_group_name_H-M   'P 1'
#
loop_
_entity.id
_entity.type
_entity.pdbx_description
1 polymer ?
#
loop_
_entity_poly.entity_id
_entity_poly.type
_entity_poly.pdbx_seq_one_letter_code
_entity_poly.pdbx_strand_id
1 'polypeptide(L)'
;EIGSGLVGSEMCIRDSAFIGRSNVGKSSLINMLTKKPKLAMTSSTPGKTLLINHFLINKEWYLVDLPGYGFALRGKKMMEKIKNLIEYYVLEREQLTCLFVLIDSRHEPQKIDLEFIEWLGENGVPFAIIFTKADKQTVGKTRQNVNNYLNKLKEQWEELPPHFISSSENGTGRQEILDYIDGINKSLKEQ
;
A
#
# COMPACT_ATOMS: atom_id res chain seq x y z
N GLU A 1 -29.25 9.04 40.02
CA GLU A 1 -29.59 8.14 38.91
C GLU A 1 -28.52 8.30 37.82
N ILE A 2 -27.70 7.30 37.67
CA ILE A 2 -26.64 7.29 36.68
C ILE A 2 -27.27 6.79 35.39
N GLY A 3 -27.48 7.71 34.44
CA GLY A 3 -27.95 7.37 33.10
C GLY A 3 -26.90 6.53 32.39
N SER A 4 -27.22 5.29 32.08
CA SER A 4 -26.47 4.44 31.15
C SER A 4 -26.58 5.04 29.75
N GLY A 5 -25.63 5.92 29.41
CA GLY A 5 -25.43 6.33 28.05
C GLY A 5 -25.05 5.10 27.22
N LEU A 6 -25.90 4.74 26.28
CA LEU A 6 -25.55 3.81 25.20
C LEU A 6 -24.25 4.31 24.54
N VAL A 7 -23.20 3.55 24.71
CA VAL A 7 -21.98 3.69 23.92
C VAL A 7 -22.41 3.41 22.48
N GLY A 8 -22.61 4.48 21.72
CA GLY A 8 -22.81 4.37 20.28
C GLY A 8 -21.66 3.54 19.72
N SER A 9 -21.95 2.60 18.85
CA SER A 9 -20.97 1.80 18.14
C SER A 9 -19.87 2.74 17.64
N GLU A 10 -18.67 2.67 18.24
CA GLU A 10 -17.51 3.32 17.68
C GLU A 10 -17.40 2.81 16.24
N MET A 11 -17.66 3.70 15.31
CA MET A 11 -17.57 3.39 13.89
C MET A 11 -16.12 2.99 13.65
N CYS A 12 -15.84 1.68 13.52
CA CYS A 12 -14.49 1.17 13.29
C CYS A 12 -13.93 1.84 12.05
N ILE A 13 -13.05 2.84 12.26
CA ILE A 13 -12.40 3.55 11.15
C ILE A 13 -11.49 2.55 10.44
N ARG A 14 -11.69 2.37 9.15
CA ARG A 14 -10.99 1.38 8.33
C ARG A 14 -9.64 1.90 7.87
N ASP A 15 -8.68 0.98 7.72
CA ASP A 15 -7.32 1.28 7.29
C ASP A 15 -7.10 0.79 5.86
N SER A 16 -6.63 1.68 4.98
CA SER A 16 -6.01 1.33 3.71
C SER A 16 -4.52 1.62 3.83
N ALA A 17 -3.71 0.57 3.86
CA ALA A 17 -2.28 0.69 4.12
C ALA A 17 -1.45 0.62 2.83
N PHE A 18 -0.35 1.35 2.80
CA PHE A 18 0.56 1.46 1.67
C PHE A 18 1.97 1.02 2.07
N ILE A 19 2.54 0.11 1.30
CA ILE A 19 3.87 -0.45 1.53
C ILE A 19 4.61 -0.62 0.21
N GLY A 20 5.92 -0.69 0.26
CA GLY A 20 6.75 -0.95 -0.91
C GLY A 20 8.22 -0.81 -0.56
N ARG A 21 9.08 -1.07 -1.53
CA ARG A 21 10.52 -0.88 -1.34
C ARG A 21 10.90 0.59 -1.19
N SER A 22 12.09 0.83 -0.66
CA SER A 22 12.66 2.18 -0.60
C SER A 22 12.66 2.84 -1.98
N ASN A 23 12.32 4.13 -2.02
CA ASN A 23 12.30 4.94 -3.25
C ASN A 23 11.34 4.43 -4.36
N VAL A 24 10.37 3.59 -4.03
CA VAL A 24 9.32 3.14 -4.95
C VAL A 24 8.34 4.27 -5.34
N GLY A 25 8.33 5.37 -4.59
CA GLY A 25 7.43 6.51 -4.81
C GLY A 25 6.24 6.55 -3.85
N LYS A 26 6.28 5.84 -2.72
CA LYS A 26 5.18 5.73 -1.76
C LYS A 26 4.73 7.09 -1.22
N SER A 27 5.63 7.90 -0.69
CA SER A 27 5.28 9.24 -0.16
C SER A 27 4.72 10.17 -1.24
N SER A 28 5.26 10.10 -2.46
CA SER A 28 4.73 10.88 -3.61
C SER A 28 3.32 10.43 -3.99
N LEU A 29 3.06 9.12 -3.98
CA LEU A 29 1.72 8.57 -4.22
C LEU A 29 0.73 9.05 -3.16
N ILE A 30 1.08 8.95 -1.87
CA ILE A 30 0.24 9.40 -0.76
C ILE A 30 -0.11 10.88 -0.89
N ASN A 31 0.88 11.71 -1.19
CA ASN A 31 0.68 13.15 -1.39
C ASN A 31 -0.24 13.43 -2.60
N MET A 32 -0.09 12.67 -3.68
CA MET A 32 -0.94 12.78 -4.87
C MET A 32 -2.38 12.33 -4.58
N LEU A 33 -2.58 11.19 -3.92
CA LEU A 33 -3.91 10.70 -3.54
C LEU A 33 -4.67 11.71 -2.69
N THR A 34 -4.01 12.31 -1.70
CA THR A 34 -4.59 13.25 -0.74
C THR A 34 -4.64 14.69 -1.25
N LYS A 35 -4.01 15.00 -2.38
CA LYS A 35 -3.79 16.38 -2.87
C LYS A 35 -3.09 17.29 -1.83
N LYS A 36 -2.25 16.71 -0.99
CA LYS A 36 -1.48 17.43 0.04
C LYS A 36 0.02 17.18 -0.18
N PRO A 37 0.75 18.12 -0.79
CA PRO A 37 2.11 17.90 -1.31
C PRO A 37 3.18 17.63 -0.23
N LYS A 38 2.85 17.79 1.04
CA LYS A 38 3.78 17.57 2.16
C LYS A 38 3.18 16.72 3.29
N LEU A 39 2.13 15.97 3.02
CA LEU A 39 1.50 15.12 4.03
C LEU A 39 2.45 13.98 4.44
N ALA A 40 2.93 13.23 3.45
CA ALA A 40 3.99 12.25 3.65
C ALA A 40 5.34 12.85 3.25
N MET A 41 6.36 12.65 4.08
CA MET A 41 7.70 13.20 3.81
C MET A 41 8.37 12.46 2.65
N THR A 42 8.56 13.17 1.54
CA THR A 42 9.36 12.67 0.42
C THR A 42 10.85 12.81 0.75
N SER A 43 11.63 11.78 0.50
CA SER A 43 13.09 11.79 0.71
C SER A 43 13.77 10.93 -0.34
N SER A 44 14.86 11.44 -0.87
CA SER A 44 15.79 10.67 -1.69
C SER A 44 16.66 9.73 -0.85
N THR A 45 16.71 9.94 0.46
CA THR A 45 17.49 9.10 1.38
C THR A 45 16.68 7.88 1.80
N PRO A 46 17.14 6.65 1.54
CA PRO A 46 16.47 5.43 1.96
C PRO A 46 16.31 5.36 3.48
N GLY A 47 15.14 4.93 3.93
CA GLY A 47 14.99 4.50 5.32
C GLY A 47 14.55 5.55 6.33
N LYS A 48 13.88 6.64 5.95
CA LYS A 48 13.37 7.63 6.91
C LYS A 48 12.10 7.22 7.64
N THR A 49 11.23 6.41 7.05
CA THR A 49 10.00 5.97 7.71
C THR A 49 10.27 4.72 8.55
N LEU A 50 10.44 4.91 9.84
CA LEU A 50 10.57 3.83 10.84
C LEU A 50 9.27 3.57 11.60
N LEU A 51 8.30 4.45 11.43
CA LEU A 51 7.03 4.44 12.14
C LEU A 51 5.88 4.20 11.16
N ILE A 52 4.81 3.65 11.68
CA ILE A 52 3.53 3.58 10.98
C ILE A 52 2.85 4.94 11.14
N ASN A 53 2.56 5.61 10.04
CA ASN A 53 1.87 6.90 10.06
C ASN A 53 0.42 6.73 9.61
N HIS A 54 -0.52 7.18 10.42
CA HIS A 54 -1.94 7.17 10.12
C HIS A 54 -2.40 8.57 9.75
N PHE A 55 -3.02 8.72 8.58
CA PHE A 55 -3.61 9.97 8.11
C PHE A 55 -5.11 9.80 8.00
N LEU A 56 -5.87 10.49 8.84
CA LEU A 56 -7.33 10.46 8.81
C LEU A 56 -7.84 11.23 7.57
N ILE A 57 -8.55 10.54 6.69
CA ILE A 57 -9.10 11.08 5.45
C ILE A 57 -10.60 11.32 5.62
N ASN A 58 -11.03 12.55 5.38
CA ASN A 58 -12.42 12.98 5.43
C ASN A 58 -13.18 12.58 6.73
N LYS A 59 -12.46 12.28 7.81
CA LYS A 59 -13.00 11.74 9.07
C LYS A 59 -13.67 10.37 8.93
N GLU A 60 -13.37 9.62 7.88
CA GLU A 60 -14.05 8.36 7.54
C GLU A 60 -13.13 7.15 7.54
N TRP A 61 -11.88 7.28 7.10
CA TRP A 61 -10.92 6.17 7.00
C TRP A 61 -9.48 6.64 7.17
N TYR A 62 -8.58 5.71 7.50
CA TYR A 62 -7.15 5.99 7.60
C TYR A 62 -6.42 5.56 6.34
N LEU A 63 -5.64 6.47 5.77
CA LEU A 63 -4.54 6.15 4.89
C LEU A 63 -3.32 5.89 5.76
N VAL A 64 -2.73 4.69 5.66
CA VAL A 64 -1.63 4.26 6.53
C VAL A 64 -0.35 4.10 5.73
N ASP A 65 0.68 4.83 6.13
CA ASP A 65 2.02 4.75 5.54
C ASP A 65 2.89 3.80 6.36
N LEU A 66 3.12 2.60 5.83
CA LEU A 66 3.98 1.60 6.46
C LEU A 66 5.45 1.83 6.09
N PRO A 67 6.40 1.48 6.99
CA PRO A 67 7.80 1.45 6.63
C PRO A 67 8.03 0.50 5.45
N GLY A 68 8.93 0.88 4.54
CA GLY A 68 9.24 0.03 3.40
C GLY A 68 10.00 -1.23 3.79
N TYR A 69 9.93 -2.27 2.96
CA TYR A 69 10.75 -3.48 3.09
C TYR A 69 12.01 -3.41 2.19
N GLY A 70 12.95 -4.33 2.40
CA GLY A 70 14.11 -4.50 1.49
C GLY A 70 15.24 -3.51 1.66
N PHE A 71 15.48 -2.99 2.86
CA PHE A 71 16.59 -2.07 3.14
C PHE A 71 17.92 -2.80 3.34
N ALA A 72 18.74 -2.90 2.31
CA ALA A 72 20.08 -3.49 2.40
C ALA A 72 21.09 -2.67 3.24
N LEU A 73 20.82 -1.37 3.45
CA LEU A 73 21.76 -0.44 4.11
C LEU A 73 21.57 -0.32 5.63
N ARG A 74 20.68 -1.10 6.24
CA ARG A 74 20.46 -1.09 7.69
C ARG A 74 20.98 -2.35 8.33
N GLY A 75 21.50 -2.22 9.55
CA GLY A 75 21.97 -3.37 10.31
C GLY A 75 20.85 -4.42 10.51
N LYS A 76 21.21 -5.70 10.54
CA LYS A 76 20.28 -6.86 10.65
C LYS A 76 19.22 -6.67 11.73
N LYS A 77 19.57 -6.18 12.92
CA LYS A 77 18.62 -5.94 14.02
C LYS A 77 17.53 -4.93 13.69
N MET A 78 17.84 -3.89 12.90
CA MET A 78 16.85 -2.89 12.50
C MET A 78 15.92 -3.44 11.43
N MET A 79 16.43 -4.21 10.49
CA MET A 79 15.63 -4.89 9.48
C MET A 79 14.63 -5.86 10.10
N GLU A 80 15.07 -6.65 11.08
CA GLU A 80 14.21 -7.56 11.82
C GLU A 80 13.10 -6.84 12.58
N LYS A 81 13.42 -5.72 13.25
CA LYS A 81 12.40 -4.89 13.90
C LYS A 81 11.35 -4.35 12.94
N ILE A 82 11.78 -3.86 11.77
CA ILE A 82 10.86 -3.35 10.74
C ILE A 82 9.99 -4.49 10.20
N LYS A 83 10.58 -5.65 9.91
CA LYS A 83 9.87 -6.83 9.47
C LYS A 83 8.79 -7.22 10.48
N ASN A 84 9.16 -7.39 11.75
CA ASN A 84 8.23 -7.76 12.82
C ASN A 84 7.10 -6.71 12.98
N LEU A 85 7.42 -5.43 12.84
CA LEU A 85 6.42 -4.36 12.89
C LEU A 85 5.42 -4.45 11.74
N ILE A 86 5.89 -4.71 10.51
CA ILE A 86 5.04 -4.89 9.33
C ILE A 86 4.16 -6.13 9.50
N GLU A 87 4.76 -7.27 9.86
CA GLU A 87 4.05 -8.53 10.05
C GLU A 87 2.98 -8.40 11.13
N TYR A 88 3.32 -7.82 12.28
CA TYR A 88 2.36 -7.57 13.35
C TYR A 88 1.19 -6.69 12.89
N TYR A 89 1.48 -5.55 12.23
CA TYR A 89 0.44 -4.66 11.73
C TYR A 89 -0.47 -5.37 10.71
N VAL A 90 0.12 -6.07 9.75
CA VAL A 90 -0.61 -6.68 8.63
C VAL A 90 -1.46 -7.87 9.10
N LEU A 91 -1.00 -8.65 10.08
CA LEU A 91 -1.69 -9.84 10.56
C LEU A 91 -2.67 -9.55 11.70
N GLU A 92 -2.38 -8.58 12.56
CA GLU A 92 -3.15 -8.36 13.79
C GLU A 92 -4.10 -7.14 13.70
N ARG A 93 -3.98 -6.32 12.67
CA ARG A 93 -4.80 -5.12 12.52
C ARG A 93 -6.17 -5.43 11.91
N GLU A 94 -7.19 -5.64 12.73
CA GLU A 94 -8.57 -5.96 12.30
C GLU A 94 -9.19 -4.90 11.37
N GLN A 95 -8.79 -3.63 11.51
CA GLN A 95 -9.28 -2.52 10.69
C GLN A 95 -8.63 -2.47 9.30
N LEU A 96 -7.58 -3.26 9.03
CA LEU A 96 -6.93 -3.30 7.72
C LEU A 96 -7.86 -3.90 6.67
N THR A 97 -8.29 -3.08 5.72
CA THR A 97 -9.19 -3.50 4.65
C THR A 97 -8.47 -3.92 3.39
N CYS A 98 -7.36 -3.26 3.09
CA CYS A 98 -6.53 -3.58 1.93
C CYS A 98 -5.10 -3.06 2.14
N LEU A 99 -4.12 -3.89 1.79
CA LEU A 99 -2.70 -3.51 1.73
C LEU A 99 -2.31 -3.22 0.27
N PHE A 100 -1.97 -1.98 -0.04
CA PHE A 100 -1.48 -1.59 -1.35
C PHE A 100 0.04 -1.79 -1.43
N VAL A 101 0.47 -2.74 -2.25
CA VAL A 101 1.88 -3.05 -2.49
C VAL A 101 2.37 -2.24 -3.68
N LEU A 102 3.30 -1.33 -3.46
CA LEU A 102 3.85 -0.47 -4.50
C LEU A 102 5.05 -1.11 -5.18
N ILE A 103 5.01 -1.15 -6.51
CA ILE A 103 6.06 -1.67 -7.39
C ILE A 103 6.48 -0.58 -8.37
N ASP A 104 7.76 -0.34 -8.53
CA ASP A 104 8.28 0.57 -9.54
C ASP A 104 8.12 -0.07 -10.93
N SER A 105 7.27 0.51 -11.78
CA SER A 105 6.90 -0.04 -13.09
C SER A 105 8.06 -0.15 -14.08
N ARG A 106 9.20 0.46 -13.78
CA ARG A 106 10.38 0.47 -14.66
C ARG A 106 11.22 -0.79 -14.56
N HIS A 107 11.06 -1.57 -13.50
CA HIS A 107 11.88 -2.72 -13.20
C HIS A 107 11.17 -4.03 -13.55
N GLU A 108 11.97 -5.02 -13.92
CA GLU A 108 11.53 -6.42 -13.99
C GLU A 108 11.12 -6.92 -12.59
N PRO A 109 10.30 -7.99 -12.50
CA PRO A 109 9.89 -8.56 -11.22
C PRO A 109 11.08 -8.87 -10.33
N GLN A 110 11.11 -8.24 -9.16
CA GLN A 110 12.19 -8.43 -8.18
C GLN A 110 11.82 -9.55 -7.22
N LYS A 111 12.75 -10.42 -6.92
CA LYS A 111 12.55 -11.57 -6.04
C LYS A 111 11.94 -11.17 -4.70
N ILE A 112 12.45 -10.11 -4.08
CA ILE A 112 11.96 -9.62 -2.79
C ILE A 112 10.50 -9.16 -2.83
N ASP A 113 10.04 -8.57 -3.94
CA ASP A 113 8.66 -8.14 -4.11
C ASP A 113 7.74 -9.37 -4.30
N LEU A 114 8.19 -10.36 -5.08
CA LEU A 114 7.46 -11.60 -5.31
C LEU A 114 7.32 -12.41 -4.01
N GLU A 115 8.40 -12.57 -3.24
CA GLU A 115 8.39 -13.25 -1.94
C GLU A 115 7.45 -12.56 -0.94
N PHE A 116 7.39 -11.24 -0.94
CA PHE A 116 6.46 -10.50 -0.08
C PHE A 116 5.01 -10.70 -0.52
N ILE A 117 4.72 -10.67 -1.81
CA ILE A 117 3.38 -10.92 -2.35
C ILE A 117 2.93 -12.36 -2.06
N GLU A 118 3.82 -13.34 -2.23
CA GLU A 118 3.56 -14.75 -1.89
C GLU A 118 3.20 -14.89 -0.40
N TRP A 119 4.00 -14.28 0.48
CA TRP A 119 3.74 -14.28 1.92
C TRP A 119 2.38 -13.66 2.27
N LEU A 120 1.96 -12.58 1.60
CA LEU A 120 0.62 -11.99 1.79
C LEU A 120 -0.48 -12.98 1.43
N GLY A 121 -0.32 -13.68 0.31
CA GLY A 121 -1.29 -14.70 -0.11
C GLY A 121 -1.38 -15.89 0.82
N GLU A 122 -0.25 -16.42 1.27
CA GLU A 122 -0.17 -17.53 2.23
C GLU A 122 -0.87 -17.20 3.55
N ASN A 123 -0.85 -15.93 3.96
CA ASN A 123 -1.49 -15.45 5.19
C ASN A 123 -2.90 -14.90 4.98
N GLY A 124 -3.45 -14.99 3.77
CA GLY A 124 -4.82 -14.54 3.47
C GLY A 124 -5.03 -13.03 3.63
N VAL A 125 -3.97 -12.23 3.49
CA VAL A 125 -4.04 -10.77 3.62
C VAL A 125 -4.65 -10.18 2.36
N PRO A 126 -5.73 -9.36 2.45
CA PRO A 126 -6.28 -8.68 1.29
C PRO A 126 -5.31 -7.60 0.80
N PHE A 127 -4.89 -7.68 -0.46
CA PHE A 127 -3.97 -6.71 -1.05
C PHE A 127 -4.27 -6.39 -2.51
N ALA A 128 -3.73 -5.26 -2.96
CA ALA A 128 -3.72 -4.83 -4.36
C ALA A 128 -2.33 -4.32 -4.72
N ILE A 129 -1.99 -4.30 -6.01
CA ILE A 129 -0.68 -3.83 -6.49
C ILE A 129 -0.84 -2.46 -7.14
N ILE A 130 0.09 -1.54 -6.86
CA ILE A 130 0.18 -0.26 -7.56
C ILE A 130 1.54 -0.16 -8.25
N PHE A 131 1.53 -0.18 -9.58
CA PHE A 131 2.71 0.06 -10.40
C PHE A 131 2.95 1.57 -10.52
N THR A 132 3.98 2.06 -9.84
CA THR A 132 4.30 3.50 -9.75
C THR A 132 5.22 3.97 -10.86
N LYS A 133 5.40 5.30 -10.97
CA LYS A 133 6.33 5.97 -11.87
C LYS A 133 6.09 5.69 -13.37
N ALA A 134 4.85 5.53 -13.76
CA ALA A 134 4.46 5.28 -15.15
C ALA A 134 4.87 6.41 -16.12
N ASP A 135 5.07 7.63 -15.60
CA ASP A 135 5.56 8.79 -16.36
C ASP A 135 7.04 8.71 -16.75
N LYS A 136 7.82 7.85 -16.12
CA LYS A 136 9.28 7.76 -16.36
C LYS A 136 9.66 6.90 -17.58
N GLN A 137 8.67 6.42 -18.31
CA GLN A 137 8.84 5.62 -19.53
C GLN A 137 7.62 5.77 -20.45
N THR A 138 7.69 5.23 -21.66
CA THR A 138 6.55 5.26 -22.58
C THR A 138 5.41 4.38 -22.09
N VAL A 139 4.17 4.71 -22.48
CA VAL A 139 2.97 3.92 -22.13
C VAL A 139 3.13 2.46 -22.58
N GLY A 140 3.68 2.23 -23.78
CA GLY A 140 3.93 0.88 -24.30
C GLY A 140 4.90 0.09 -23.42
N LYS A 141 6.01 0.74 -22.99
CA LYS A 141 7.00 0.09 -22.12
C LYS A 141 6.42 -0.19 -20.73
N THR A 142 5.65 0.74 -20.17
CA THR A 142 4.96 0.53 -18.90
C THR A 142 4.04 -0.68 -18.98
N ARG A 143 3.19 -0.76 -20.01
CA ARG A 143 2.28 -1.91 -20.21
C ARG A 143 3.04 -3.21 -20.36
N GLN A 144 4.14 -3.22 -21.11
CA GLN A 144 4.98 -4.41 -21.29
C GLN A 144 5.54 -4.89 -19.93
N ASN A 145 6.12 -3.98 -19.13
CA ASN A 145 6.69 -4.33 -17.83
C ASN A 145 5.61 -4.83 -16.86
N VAL A 146 4.45 -4.17 -16.82
CA VAL A 146 3.31 -4.62 -16.00
C VAL A 146 2.85 -6.01 -16.44
N ASN A 147 2.70 -6.26 -17.74
CA ASN A 147 2.32 -7.58 -18.25
C ASN A 147 3.34 -8.66 -17.90
N ASN A 148 4.65 -8.35 -17.99
CA ASN A 148 5.69 -9.28 -17.58
C ASN A 148 5.57 -9.62 -16.09
N TYR A 149 5.29 -8.62 -15.25
CA TYR A 149 5.08 -8.82 -13.83
C TYR A 149 3.84 -9.71 -13.56
N LEU A 150 2.72 -9.39 -14.18
CA LEU A 150 1.49 -10.16 -14.03
C LEU A 150 1.64 -11.60 -14.55
N ASN A 151 2.35 -11.81 -15.66
CA ASN A 151 2.64 -13.14 -16.16
C ASN A 151 3.50 -13.95 -15.17
N LYS A 152 4.44 -13.29 -14.49
CA LYS A 152 5.24 -13.95 -13.45
C LYS A 152 4.38 -14.35 -12.25
N LEU A 153 3.42 -13.52 -11.85
CA LEU A 153 2.48 -13.88 -10.79
C LEU A 153 1.57 -15.05 -11.20
N LYS A 154 1.12 -15.12 -12.46
CA LYS A 154 0.28 -16.22 -12.97
C LYS A 154 0.93 -17.61 -12.87
N GLU A 155 2.26 -17.68 -12.73
CA GLU A 155 2.95 -18.96 -12.50
C GLU A 155 2.56 -19.60 -11.16
N GLN A 156 2.09 -18.79 -10.19
CA GLN A 156 1.78 -19.22 -8.83
C GLN A 156 0.35 -18.89 -8.37
N TRP A 157 -0.34 -17.98 -9.08
CA TRP A 157 -1.66 -17.48 -8.71
C TRP A 157 -2.72 -17.86 -9.75
N GLU A 158 -3.81 -18.48 -9.31
CA GLU A 158 -4.97 -18.75 -10.17
C GLU A 158 -5.68 -17.45 -10.57
N GLU A 159 -5.89 -16.57 -9.58
CA GLU A 159 -6.45 -15.25 -9.79
C GLU A 159 -5.43 -14.16 -9.45
N LEU A 160 -5.27 -13.20 -10.36
CA LEU A 160 -4.37 -12.08 -10.12
C LEU A 160 -4.98 -11.09 -9.13
N PRO A 161 -4.17 -10.53 -8.22
CA PRO A 161 -4.63 -9.45 -7.36
C PRO A 161 -5.06 -8.22 -8.18
N PRO A 162 -6.00 -7.41 -7.68
CA PRO A 162 -6.30 -6.12 -8.27
C PRO A 162 -5.03 -5.30 -8.42
N HIS A 163 -4.91 -4.59 -9.54
CA HIS A 163 -3.71 -3.80 -9.82
C HIS A 163 -4.01 -2.50 -10.55
N PHE A 164 -3.17 -1.51 -10.32
CA PHE A 164 -3.32 -0.15 -10.85
C PHE A 164 -1.98 0.35 -11.40
N ILE A 165 -2.04 1.18 -12.43
CA ILE A 165 -0.88 1.89 -12.97
C ILE A 165 -0.97 3.34 -12.53
N SER A 166 0.09 3.89 -11.95
CA SER A 166 0.07 5.21 -11.34
C SER A 166 1.30 6.06 -11.66
N SER A 167 1.05 7.35 -11.77
CA SER A 167 2.08 8.39 -11.77
C SER A 167 1.69 9.52 -10.83
N SER A 168 2.54 9.77 -9.84
CA SER A 168 2.36 10.90 -8.94
C SER A 168 2.63 12.25 -9.60
N GLU A 169 3.32 12.26 -10.73
CA GLU A 169 3.68 13.48 -11.48
C GLU A 169 2.46 14.04 -12.23
N ASN A 170 1.71 13.20 -12.90
CA ASN A 170 0.57 13.61 -13.74
C ASN A 170 -0.80 13.17 -13.22
N GLY A 171 -0.86 12.49 -12.07
CA GLY A 171 -2.10 12.05 -11.44
C GLY A 171 -2.73 10.79 -12.03
N THR A 172 -2.04 10.09 -12.94
CA THR A 172 -2.53 8.82 -13.51
C THR A 172 -2.84 7.82 -12.39
N GLY A 173 -3.97 7.14 -12.50
CA GLY A 173 -4.40 6.08 -11.57
C GLY A 173 -5.00 6.61 -10.26
N ARG A 174 -5.00 7.92 -10.01
CA ARG A 174 -5.50 8.49 -8.77
C ARG A 174 -6.97 8.14 -8.52
N GLN A 175 -7.82 8.39 -9.49
CA GLN A 175 -9.26 8.19 -9.31
C GLN A 175 -9.60 6.71 -9.16
N GLU A 176 -9.00 5.84 -9.97
CA GLU A 176 -9.21 4.39 -9.91
C GLU A 176 -8.83 3.81 -8.55
N ILE A 177 -7.70 4.25 -7.97
CA ILE A 177 -7.27 3.81 -6.63
C ILE A 177 -8.25 4.28 -5.55
N LEU A 178 -8.69 5.55 -5.60
CA LEU A 178 -9.63 6.11 -4.63
C LEU A 178 -11.01 5.46 -4.74
N ASP A 179 -11.50 5.19 -5.96
CA ASP A 179 -12.78 4.52 -6.19
C ASP A 179 -12.73 3.07 -5.67
N TYR A 180 -11.60 2.40 -5.83
CA TYR A 180 -11.39 1.06 -5.28
C TYR A 180 -11.44 1.05 -3.75
N ILE A 181 -10.75 2.00 -3.08
CA ILE A 181 -10.80 2.16 -1.63
C ILE A 181 -12.23 2.45 -1.15
N ASP A 182 -12.92 3.38 -1.82
CA ASP A 182 -14.30 3.74 -1.50
C ASP A 182 -15.26 2.55 -1.66
N GLY A 183 -15.09 1.76 -2.72
CA GLY A 183 -15.85 0.54 -2.96
C GLY A 183 -15.70 -0.48 -1.83
N ILE A 184 -14.47 -0.74 -1.37
CA ILE A 184 -14.19 -1.62 -0.23
C ILE A 184 -14.87 -1.07 1.03
N ASN A 185 -14.65 0.21 1.34
CA ASN A 185 -15.18 0.83 2.55
C ASN A 185 -16.71 0.83 2.59
N LYS A 186 -17.38 0.98 1.44
CA LYS A 186 -18.85 0.89 1.33
C LYS A 186 -19.35 -0.53 1.55
N SER A 187 -18.76 -1.52 0.90
CA SER A 187 -19.15 -2.92 1.04
C SER A 187 -19.07 -3.43 2.47
N LEU A 188 -18.13 -2.90 3.26
CA LEU A 188 -17.93 -3.26 4.66
C LEU A 188 -18.85 -2.48 5.64
N LYS A 189 -19.48 -1.40 5.20
CA LYS A 189 -20.50 -0.67 5.99
C LYS A 189 -21.87 -1.32 5.89
N GLU A 190 -22.11 -2.10 4.84
CA GLU A 190 -23.39 -2.76 4.56
C GLU A 190 -23.49 -4.16 5.20
N GLN A 191 -22.42 -4.64 5.81
CA GLN A 191 -22.37 -5.88 6.60
C GLN A 191 -22.55 -5.61 8.10
#